data_beef0acaa812319e5a89e821a2e349eb
#
_entry.id   beef0acaa812319e5a89e821a2e349eb
#
_cell.length_a   1.000
_cell.length_b   1.000
_cell.length_c   1.000
_cell.angle_alpha   90.00
_cell.angle_beta   90.00
_cell.angle_gamma   90.00
#
_symmetry.space_group_name_H-M   'P 1'
#
loop_
_entity.id
_entity.type
_entity.pdbx_description
1 polymer ?
#
loop_
_entity_poly.entity_id
_entity_poly.type
_entity_poly.pdbx_seq_one_letter_code
_entity_poly.pdbx_strand_id
1 'polypeptide(L)'
;MDPAMDVRDTIIDAVRSALVDLGVDPLPDVVHLERPASPEHGDWSTNVALASAKAAGRNPRDLGTALVKRLTAAPPPHVVGVEVAGPGFVNFRLADTWLHEVLANVVAAGTDGWGRLDSGAGTRVIVEFVSANPTGPLHAGHGRGACYGDSVARLYERCGYQVEREFYVNDSGVQMRKFAASLAARAAGGEVPEDGYHGQYIVDWAAEMPADVDPLEWGYERALADHRSVLESLSIHFDSWFSERSMISSGAMDATLADLRAAGAVYEEDGAIWLRSTDHGDDKDRVLVKSDGQPTYLMPDVAYHRDKFARAERLVNVLGADHHGYVARMHAAMSVLGHDPEDLEVVITQLVNLLKDGREVRLSKRTGEMIELADVVNEVGADAARFTYLLLSVDSAQTFDMDLVASQVNENPVFYVQYAHARIHSVVDRAAAGGSVRGSLDEVDLSLLAHPREIEVMRSLHELPDVVARACCERAPHQVTTWVRELSSAFHGFYHDCRVVGPEVDPATTRARLWLAEGARIGLAIALDLLGVSAPTEMWRDDEDGEA
;
A
#
# COMPACT_ATOMS: atom_id res chain seq x y z
N MET A 1 -2.01 -26.42 -12.91
CA MET A 1 -3.21 -26.78 -12.13
C MET A 1 -4.07 -25.53 -12.23
N ASP A 2 -5.27 -25.60 -12.79
CA ASP A 2 -6.17 -24.45 -12.75
C ASP A 2 -6.29 -24.00 -11.31
N PRO A 3 -6.21 -22.69 -11.01
CA PRO A 3 -6.46 -22.22 -9.65
C PRO A 3 -7.83 -22.73 -9.24
N ALA A 4 -7.92 -23.41 -8.09
CA ALA A 4 -9.19 -23.91 -7.60
C ALA A 4 -10.18 -22.73 -7.58
N MET A 5 -11.29 -22.89 -8.27
CA MET A 5 -12.30 -21.85 -8.44
C MET A 5 -12.79 -21.41 -7.06
N ASP A 6 -12.77 -20.11 -6.75
CA ASP A 6 -13.25 -19.58 -5.47
C ASP A 6 -14.68 -20.06 -5.24
N VAL A 7 -15.02 -20.39 -4.00
CA VAL A 7 -16.38 -20.78 -3.61
C VAL A 7 -17.42 -19.73 -4.06
N ARG A 8 -17.04 -18.46 -4.10
CA ARG A 8 -17.88 -17.37 -4.60
C ARG A 8 -18.18 -17.52 -6.08
N ASP A 9 -17.19 -17.86 -6.89
CA ASP A 9 -17.35 -18.04 -8.34
C ASP A 9 -18.27 -19.23 -8.62
N THR A 10 -18.14 -20.32 -7.86
CA THR A 10 -19.06 -21.48 -7.99
C THR A 10 -20.49 -21.13 -7.63
N ILE A 11 -20.71 -20.29 -6.61
CA ILE A 11 -22.03 -19.80 -6.25
C ILE A 11 -22.58 -18.86 -7.33
N ILE A 12 -21.78 -17.93 -7.83
CA ILE A 12 -22.15 -16.98 -8.90
C ILE A 12 -22.57 -17.73 -10.16
N ASP A 13 -21.80 -18.73 -10.59
CA ASP A 13 -22.10 -19.54 -11.77
C ASP A 13 -23.39 -20.34 -11.60
N ALA A 14 -23.59 -20.94 -10.42
CA ALA A 14 -24.83 -21.65 -10.11
C ALA A 14 -26.06 -20.71 -10.11
N VAL A 15 -25.91 -19.50 -9.55
CA VAL A 15 -26.96 -18.48 -9.58
C VAL A 15 -27.27 -18.03 -10.99
N ARG A 16 -26.27 -17.76 -11.83
CA ARG A 16 -26.44 -17.41 -13.24
C ARG A 16 -27.15 -18.52 -14.01
N SER A 17 -26.73 -19.77 -13.83
CA SER A 17 -27.39 -20.93 -14.45
C SER A 17 -28.85 -21.04 -14.02
N ALA A 18 -29.15 -20.87 -12.72
CA ALA A 18 -30.50 -20.91 -12.21
C ALA A 18 -31.40 -19.77 -12.76
N LEU A 19 -30.82 -18.56 -12.98
CA LEU A 19 -31.56 -17.45 -13.62
C LEU A 19 -31.91 -17.77 -15.08
N VAL A 20 -30.98 -18.35 -15.82
CA VAL A 20 -31.20 -18.82 -17.21
C VAL A 20 -32.37 -19.83 -17.24
N ASP A 21 -32.35 -20.84 -16.37
CA ASP A 21 -33.36 -21.85 -16.24
C ASP A 21 -34.76 -21.28 -15.88
N LEU A 22 -34.77 -20.15 -15.18
CA LEU A 22 -36.02 -19.46 -14.81
C LEU A 22 -36.50 -18.48 -15.88
N GLY A 23 -35.78 -18.39 -17.03
CA GLY A 23 -36.14 -17.58 -18.18
C GLY A 23 -35.92 -16.08 -17.95
N VAL A 24 -34.93 -15.71 -17.16
CA VAL A 24 -34.57 -14.30 -16.93
C VAL A 24 -33.74 -13.80 -18.14
N ASP A 25 -34.24 -12.79 -18.84
CA ASP A 25 -33.58 -12.16 -19.99
C ASP A 25 -33.91 -10.65 -20.01
N PRO A 26 -32.92 -9.73 -20.02
CA PRO A 26 -31.48 -10.01 -19.95
C PRO A 26 -31.03 -10.48 -18.55
N LEU A 27 -29.93 -11.24 -18.53
CA LEU A 27 -29.25 -11.55 -17.28
C LEU A 27 -28.57 -10.29 -16.71
N PRO A 28 -28.39 -10.21 -15.39
CA PRO A 28 -27.60 -9.12 -14.79
C PRO A 28 -26.14 -9.24 -15.22
N ASP A 29 -25.50 -8.10 -15.51
CA ASP A 29 -24.07 -8.05 -15.90
C ASP A 29 -23.20 -8.64 -14.79
N VAL A 30 -23.51 -8.32 -13.53
CA VAL A 30 -22.80 -8.77 -12.33
C VAL A 30 -23.77 -9.38 -11.33
N VAL A 31 -23.42 -10.55 -10.78
CA VAL A 31 -24.05 -11.13 -9.61
C VAL A 31 -23.21 -10.77 -8.40
N HIS A 32 -23.69 -9.82 -7.60
CA HIS A 32 -23.01 -9.43 -6.37
C HIS A 32 -23.25 -10.46 -5.27
N LEU A 33 -22.15 -10.95 -4.68
CA LEU A 33 -22.12 -11.72 -3.45
C LEU A 33 -21.47 -10.88 -2.37
N GLU A 34 -22.14 -10.73 -1.24
CA GLU A 34 -21.62 -9.97 -0.09
C GLU A 34 -21.76 -10.80 1.19
N ARG A 35 -20.96 -10.50 2.19
CA ARG A 35 -21.15 -11.08 3.53
C ARG A 35 -22.33 -10.38 4.19
N PRO A 36 -23.32 -11.12 4.70
CA PRO A 36 -24.43 -10.52 5.43
C PRO A 36 -23.92 -9.89 6.74
N ALA A 37 -24.58 -8.80 7.16
CA ALA A 37 -24.22 -8.09 8.39
C ALA A 37 -24.38 -8.94 9.67
N SER A 38 -25.24 -9.97 9.64
CA SER A 38 -25.41 -10.92 10.74
C SER A 38 -25.07 -12.33 10.29
N PRO A 39 -24.25 -13.09 11.06
CA PRO A 39 -23.94 -14.50 10.79
C PRO A 39 -25.17 -15.42 10.75
N GLU A 40 -26.30 -15.01 11.34
CA GLU A 40 -27.56 -15.72 11.28
C GLU A 40 -28.07 -15.87 9.85
N HIS A 41 -27.71 -14.93 8.96
CA HIS A 41 -28.09 -14.95 7.54
C HIS A 41 -27.15 -15.77 6.66
N GLY A 42 -26.25 -16.56 7.24
CA GLY A 42 -25.31 -17.41 6.50
C GLY A 42 -23.97 -16.76 6.20
N ASP A 43 -23.22 -17.34 5.28
CA ASP A 43 -21.86 -16.92 4.93
C ASP A 43 -21.84 -15.91 3.78
N TRP A 44 -22.75 -16.05 2.81
CA TRP A 44 -22.88 -15.18 1.65
C TRP A 44 -24.34 -14.82 1.37
N SER A 45 -24.56 -13.65 0.80
CA SER A 45 -25.87 -13.13 0.39
C SER A 45 -25.80 -12.48 -0.98
N THR A 46 -26.87 -12.61 -1.77
CA THR A 46 -27.01 -11.88 -3.04
C THR A 46 -28.37 -11.20 -3.13
N ASN A 47 -28.39 -10.02 -3.70
CA ASN A 47 -29.59 -9.26 -4.04
C ASN A 47 -30.08 -9.53 -5.47
N VAL A 48 -29.55 -10.55 -6.14
CA VAL A 48 -29.77 -10.83 -7.57
C VAL A 48 -31.26 -10.95 -7.94
N ALA A 49 -32.10 -11.51 -7.05
CA ALA A 49 -33.52 -11.59 -7.32
C ALA A 49 -34.20 -10.21 -7.32
N LEU A 50 -33.74 -9.27 -6.52
CA LEU A 50 -34.19 -7.87 -6.55
C LEU A 50 -33.76 -7.20 -7.87
N ALA A 51 -32.50 -7.34 -8.26
CA ALA A 51 -31.95 -6.76 -9.50
C ALA A 51 -32.62 -7.31 -10.76
N SER A 52 -32.95 -8.63 -10.77
CA SER A 52 -33.48 -9.34 -11.94
C SER A 52 -35.02 -9.43 -12.00
N ALA A 53 -35.71 -8.95 -10.97
CA ALA A 53 -37.18 -9.09 -10.86
C ALA A 53 -37.96 -8.52 -12.06
N LYS A 54 -37.50 -7.35 -12.57
CA LYS A 54 -38.11 -6.69 -13.73
C LYS A 54 -37.92 -7.50 -15.01
N ALA A 55 -36.70 -7.99 -15.24
CA ALA A 55 -36.38 -8.83 -16.40
C ALA A 55 -37.14 -10.17 -16.35
N ALA A 56 -37.30 -10.74 -15.15
CA ALA A 56 -38.07 -11.97 -14.92
C ALA A 56 -39.59 -11.77 -15.00
N GLY A 57 -40.10 -10.54 -15.01
CA GLY A 57 -41.54 -10.25 -14.92
C GLY A 57 -42.18 -10.79 -13.63
N ARG A 58 -41.43 -10.87 -12.53
CA ARG A 58 -41.82 -11.48 -11.26
C ARG A 58 -41.61 -10.54 -10.07
N ASN A 59 -42.32 -10.82 -8.97
CA ASN A 59 -41.99 -10.19 -7.70
C ASN A 59 -40.59 -10.66 -7.23
N PRO A 60 -39.72 -9.79 -6.67
CA PRO A 60 -38.40 -10.17 -6.21
C PRO A 60 -38.36 -11.37 -5.26
N ARG A 61 -39.29 -11.42 -4.29
CA ARG A 61 -39.36 -12.51 -3.33
C ARG A 61 -39.79 -13.84 -3.99
N ASP A 62 -40.71 -13.79 -4.97
CA ASP A 62 -41.14 -14.97 -5.72
C ASP A 62 -39.98 -15.49 -6.60
N LEU A 63 -39.21 -14.60 -7.22
CA LEU A 63 -38.01 -14.97 -7.96
C LEU A 63 -36.96 -15.57 -7.03
N GLY A 64 -36.70 -14.94 -5.87
CA GLY A 64 -35.80 -15.47 -4.84
C GLY A 64 -36.21 -16.87 -4.38
N THR A 65 -37.51 -17.08 -4.14
CA THR A 65 -38.02 -18.41 -3.77
C THR A 65 -37.81 -19.45 -4.89
N ALA A 66 -38.01 -19.06 -6.14
CA ALA A 66 -37.75 -19.94 -7.28
C ALA A 66 -36.23 -20.27 -7.44
N LEU A 67 -35.34 -19.29 -7.21
CA LEU A 67 -33.91 -19.51 -7.18
C LEU A 67 -33.51 -20.47 -6.06
N VAL A 68 -33.98 -20.24 -4.83
CA VAL A 68 -33.69 -21.12 -3.70
C VAL A 68 -34.13 -22.56 -4.01
N LYS A 69 -35.31 -22.76 -4.60
CA LYS A 69 -35.78 -24.09 -5.00
C LYS A 69 -34.84 -24.78 -6.00
N ARG A 70 -34.30 -24.03 -6.98
CA ARG A 70 -33.38 -24.57 -7.98
C ARG A 70 -32.01 -24.90 -7.34
N LEU A 71 -31.44 -23.95 -6.59
CA LEU A 71 -30.17 -24.10 -5.93
C LEU A 71 -30.16 -25.18 -4.84
N THR A 72 -31.30 -25.39 -4.16
CA THR A 72 -31.46 -26.51 -3.20
C THR A 72 -31.56 -27.86 -3.90
N ALA A 73 -32.13 -27.92 -5.10
CA ALA A 73 -32.25 -29.16 -5.87
C ALA A 73 -30.90 -29.62 -6.45
N ALA A 74 -29.99 -28.68 -6.75
CA ALA A 74 -28.64 -28.92 -7.22
C ALA A 74 -27.71 -27.90 -6.54
N PRO A 75 -27.33 -28.13 -5.27
CA PRO A 75 -26.50 -27.17 -4.53
C PRO A 75 -25.09 -27.09 -5.11
N PRO A 76 -24.53 -25.87 -5.19
CA PRO A 76 -23.12 -25.70 -5.50
C PRO A 76 -22.23 -26.43 -4.46
N PRO A 77 -20.97 -26.74 -4.79
CA PRO A 77 -20.03 -27.30 -3.83
C PRO A 77 -20.01 -26.50 -2.52
N HIS A 78 -19.86 -27.18 -1.39
CA HIS A 78 -19.84 -26.62 -0.04
C HIS A 78 -21.12 -25.93 0.45
N VAL A 79 -22.12 -25.68 -0.39
CA VAL A 79 -23.39 -25.05 0.04
C VAL A 79 -24.27 -26.09 0.71
N VAL A 80 -24.53 -25.89 2.01
CA VAL A 80 -25.39 -26.78 2.85
C VAL A 80 -26.77 -26.20 3.11
N GLY A 81 -26.96 -24.92 2.79
CA GLY A 81 -28.27 -24.27 2.94
C GLY A 81 -28.41 -23.06 2.02
N VAL A 82 -29.58 -22.89 1.44
CA VAL A 82 -29.95 -21.72 0.66
C VAL A 82 -31.34 -21.28 1.13
N GLU A 83 -31.48 -20.00 1.46
CA GLU A 83 -32.76 -19.45 1.94
C GLU A 83 -33.07 -18.07 1.38
N VAL A 84 -34.36 -17.73 1.27
CA VAL A 84 -34.76 -16.38 0.88
C VAL A 84 -35.01 -15.53 2.13
N ALA A 85 -34.44 -14.33 2.15
CA ALA A 85 -34.59 -13.38 3.23
C ALA A 85 -35.19 -12.04 2.75
N GLY A 86 -35.92 -11.39 3.64
CA GLY A 86 -36.48 -10.05 3.40
C GLY A 86 -37.23 -9.92 2.08
N PRO A 87 -36.97 -8.86 1.28
CA PRO A 87 -37.70 -8.59 0.03
C PRO A 87 -37.27 -9.48 -1.16
N GLY A 88 -36.25 -10.34 -1.02
CA GLY A 88 -35.76 -11.20 -2.09
C GLY A 88 -34.24 -11.40 -2.09
N PHE A 89 -33.56 -11.18 -0.97
CA PHE A 89 -32.17 -11.63 -0.80
C PHE A 89 -32.13 -13.17 -0.80
N VAL A 90 -31.08 -13.73 -1.37
CA VAL A 90 -30.81 -15.17 -1.33
C VAL A 90 -29.51 -15.36 -0.53
N ASN A 91 -29.66 -16.06 0.59
CA ASN A 91 -28.57 -16.31 1.53
C ASN A 91 -28.06 -17.75 1.38
N PHE A 92 -26.74 -17.90 1.48
CA PHE A 92 -26.03 -19.17 1.38
C PHE A 92 -25.33 -19.49 2.69
N ARG A 93 -25.49 -20.72 3.14
CA ARG A 93 -24.76 -21.28 4.28
C ARG A 93 -23.80 -22.35 3.77
N LEU A 94 -22.54 -22.25 4.16
CA LEU A 94 -21.48 -23.16 3.73
C LEU A 94 -21.12 -24.16 4.83
N ALA A 95 -20.69 -25.35 4.44
CA ALA A 95 -19.96 -26.26 5.32
C ALA A 95 -18.52 -25.78 5.46
N ASP A 96 -17.87 -26.01 6.60
CA ASP A 96 -16.48 -25.58 6.83
C ASP A 96 -15.46 -26.22 5.86
N THR A 97 -15.87 -27.24 5.09
CA THR A 97 -15.03 -27.90 4.08
C THR A 97 -14.44 -26.96 3.04
N TRP A 98 -15.12 -25.85 2.70
CA TRP A 98 -14.57 -24.86 1.78
C TRP A 98 -13.33 -24.14 2.35
N LEU A 99 -13.28 -23.94 3.68
CA LEU A 99 -12.15 -23.32 4.36
C LEU A 99 -10.95 -24.25 4.40
N HIS A 100 -11.17 -25.57 4.46
CA HIS A 100 -10.09 -26.54 4.32
C HIS A 100 -9.45 -26.50 2.93
N GLU A 101 -10.23 -26.26 1.88
CA GLU A 101 -9.71 -26.04 0.51
C GLU A 101 -8.96 -24.70 0.41
N VAL A 102 -9.47 -23.64 1.04
CA VAL A 102 -8.75 -22.36 1.14
C VAL A 102 -7.36 -22.58 1.76
N LEU A 103 -7.28 -23.28 2.91
CA LEU A 103 -5.99 -23.55 3.54
C LEU A 103 -5.05 -24.34 2.62
N ALA A 104 -5.57 -25.36 1.95
CA ALA A 104 -4.78 -26.14 0.99
C ALA A 104 -4.25 -25.26 -0.16
N ASN A 105 -5.07 -24.34 -0.69
CA ASN A 105 -4.70 -23.40 -1.74
C ASN A 105 -3.66 -22.36 -1.27
N VAL A 106 -3.82 -21.81 -0.06
CA VAL A 106 -2.83 -20.92 0.57
C VAL A 106 -1.47 -21.57 0.64
N VAL A 107 -1.42 -22.80 1.13
CA VAL A 107 -0.18 -23.56 1.29
C VAL A 107 0.44 -23.91 -0.06
N ALA A 108 -0.37 -24.33 -1.03
CA ALA A 108 0.10 -24.68 -2.37
C ALA A 108 0.64 -23.46 -3.13
N ALA A 109 0.00 -22.30 -3.01
CA ALA A 109 0.41 -21.06 -3.63
C ALA A 109 1.64 -20.43 -2.93
N GLY A 110 1.77 -20.62 -1.62
CA GLY A 110 2.84 -20.04 -0.82
C GLY A 110 2.83 -18.52 -0.80
N THR A 111 3.92 -17.94 -0.32
CA THR A 111 4.08 -16.47 -0.24
C THR A 111 4.11 -15.80 -1.61
N ASP A 112 4.57 -16.48 -2.63
CA ASP A 112 4.71 -15.91 -3.98
C ASP A 112 3.38 -15.87 -4.74
N GLY A 113 2.50 -16.84 -4.50
CA GLY A 113 1.26 -17.02 -5.28
C GLY A 113 -0.01 -16.55 -4.59
N TRP A 114 -0.19 -16.78 -3.28
CA TRP A 114 -1.43 -16.45 -2.60
C TRP A 114 -1.66 -14.93 -2.53
N GLY A 115 -2.83 -14.47 -2.96
CA GLY A 115 -3.14 -13.03 -3.06
C GLY A 115 -2.38 -12.28 -4.15
N ARG A 116 -1.71 -12.99 -5.08
CA ARG A 116 -1.22 -12.38 -6.32
C ARG A 116 -2.36 -12.28 -7.32
N LEU A 117 -2.52 -11.11 -7.90
CA LEU A 117 -3.58 -10.79 -8.86
C LEU A 117 -2.97 -10.37 -10.20
N ASP A 118 -3.78 -10.38 -11.25
CA ASP A 118 -3.39 -9.93 -12.59
C ASP A 118 -4.28 -8.77 -13.08
N SER A 119 -4.86 -8.02 -12.16
CA SER A 119 -5.73 -6.87 -12.50
C SER A 119 -5.00 -5.75 -13.23
N GLY A 120 -3.67 -5.66 -13.04
CA GLY A 120 -2.82 -4.70 -13.75
C GLY A 120 -2.50 -5.11 -15.18
N ALA A 121 -2.62 -6.41 -15.54
CA ALA A 121 -2.36 -6.96 -16.88
C ALA A 121 -1.07 -6.44 -17.53
N GLY A 122 -0.03 -6.18 -16.73
CA GLY A 122 1.26 -5.65 -17.18
C GLY A 122 1.28 -4.16 -17.50
N THR A 123 0.24 -3.39 -17.17
CA THR A 123 0.22 -1.92 -17.29
C THR A 123 1.39 -1.30 -16.54
N ARG A 124 2.11 -0.38 -17.20
CA ARG A 124 3.25 0.32 -16.58
C ARG A 124 2.75 1.49 -15.74
N VAL A 125 3.26 1.58 -14.51
CA VAL A 125 2.93 2.62 -13.54
C VAL A 125 4.20 3.25 -13.02
N ILE A 126 4.29 4.58 -13.01
CA ILE A 126 5.32 5.31 -12.25
C ILE A 126 4.70 5.77 -10.93
N VAL A 127 5.33 5.38 -9.82
CA VAL A 127 4.99 5.88 -8.47
C VAL A 127 6.10 6.84 -8.05
N GLU A 128 5.79 8.13 -8.03
CA GLU A 128 6.68 9.19 -7.55
C GLU A 128 6.38 9.51 -6.10
N PHE A 129 7.40 9.48 -5.24
CA PHE A 129 7.21 9.78 -3.82
C PHE A 129 8.51 10.31 -3.18
N VAL A 130 8.40 10.93 -2.03
CA VAL A 130 9.44 11.69 -1.30
C VAL A 130 9.82 12.99 -2.03
N SER A 131 10.50 12.90 -3.15
CA SER A 131 10.86 14.01 -4.06
C SER A 131 11.34 15.27 -3.33
N ALA A 132 12.27 15.09 -2.38
CA ALA A 132 12.81 16.16 -1.54
C ALA A 132 13.97 16.89 -2.21
N ASN A 133 14.10 18.21 -1.93
CA ASN A 133 15.23 19.00 -2.42
C ASN A 133 16.56 18.51 -1.82
N PRO A 134 17.63 18.35 -2.61
CA PRO A 134 18.93 17.88 -2.13
C PRO A 134 19.73 19.01 -1.45
N THR A 135 19.13 19.61 -0.41
CA THR A 135 19.69 20.75 0.33
C THR A 135 19.83 20.48 1.82
N GLY A 136 19.75 19.22 2.22
CA GLY A 136 19.89 18.74 3.59
C GLY A 136 19.29 17.36 3.76
N PRO A 137 19.36 16.77 4.97
CA PRO A 137 18.80 15.47 5.30
C PRO A 137 17.28 15.40 5.11
N LEU A 138 16.74 14.19 4.91
CA LEU A 138 15.31 13.95 4.98
C LEU A 138 14.83 14.13 6.44
N HIS A 139 13.77 14.90 6.65
CA HIS A 139 13.16 15.05 7.98
C HIS A 139 12.07 14.01 8.20
N ALA A 140 11.70 13.77 9.44
CA ALA A 140 10.69 12.81 9.86
C ALA A 140 9.35 12.94 9.11
N GLY A 141 8.98 14.15 8.68
CA GLY A 141 7.78 14.38 7.86
C GLY A 141 7.80 13.72 6.48
N HIS A 142 8.98 13.38 5.93
CA HIS A 142 9.08 12.62 4.68
C HIS A 142 8.79 11.12 4.88
N GLY A 143 8.95 10.59 6.11
CA GLY A 143 8.86 9.17 6.39
C GLY A 143 7.51 8.56 6.00
N ARG A 144 6.40 9.28 6.27
CA ARG A 144 5.06 8.80 5.90
C ARG A 144 4.90 8.66 4.40
N GLY A 145 5.25 9.69 3.63
CA GLY A 145 5.18 9.66 2.16
C GLY A 145 6.10 8.59 1.57
N ALA A 146 7.27 8.38 2.17
CA ALA A 146 8.24 7.35 1.78
C ALA A 146 7.67 5.94 1.96
N CYS A 147 7.20 5.60 3.16
CA CYS A 147 6.62 4.29 3.47
C CYS A 147 5.33 4.03 2.68
N TYR A 148 4.49 5.06 2.53
CA TYR A 148 3.24 4.96 1.76
C TYR A 148 3.50 4.70 0.28
N GLY A 149 4.37 5.48 -0.37
CA GLY A 149 4.68 5.32 -1.79
C GLY A 149 5.28 3.95 -2.11
N ASP A 150 6.22 3.46 -1.29
CA ASP A 150 6.79 2.13 -1.44
C ASP A 150 5.75 1.02 -1.26
N SER A 151 4.86 1.13 -0.25
CA SER A 151 3.80 0.13 -0.04
C SER A 151 2.75 0.14 -1.16
N VAL A 152 2.41 1.30 -1.72
CA VAL A 152 1.55 1.41 -2.91
C VAL A 152 2.22 0.74 -4.11
N ALA A 153 3.51 0.97 -4.31
CA ALA A 153 4.29 0.32 -5.38
C ALA A 153 4.26 -1.22 -5.24
N ARG A 154 4.47 -1.75 -4.02
CA ARG A 154 4.39 -3.20 -3.74
C ARG A 154 2.99 -3.78 -3.98
N LEU A 155 1.94 -3.04 -3.64
CA LEU A 155 0.55 -3.42 -3.93
C LEU A 155 0.30 -3.50 -5.44
N TYR A 156 0.76 -2.52 -6.22
CA TYR A 156 0.66 -2.56 -7.67
C TYR A 156 1.40 -3.76 -8.27
N GLU A 157 2.63 -4.05 -7.83
CA GLU A 157 3.40 -5.23 -8.26
C GLU A 157 2.66 -6.54 -7.91
N ARG A 158 2.06 -6.61 -6.72
CA ARG A 158 1.25 -7.77 -6.31
C ARG A 158 0.02 -7.97 -7.18
N CYS A 159 -0.53 -6.88 -7.72
CA CYS A 159 -1.69 -6.87 -8.62
C CYS A 159 -1.33 -6.97 -10.12
N GLY A 160 -0.07 -7.26 -10.47
CA GLY A 160 0.35 -7.53 -11.85
C GLY A 160 0.71 -6.30 -12.68
N TYR A 161 0.90 -5.14 -12.08
CA TYR A 161 1.44 -3.95 -12.75
C TYR A 161 2.96 -4.02 -12.87
N GLN A 162 3.51 -3.32 -13.87
CA GLN A 162 4.94 -3.06 -14.01
C GLN A 162 5.23 -1.69 -13.39
N VAL A 163 5.88 -1.68 -12.24
CA VAL A 163 6.07 -0.47 -11.44
C VAL A 163 7.49 0.07 -11.59
N GLU A 164 7.60 1.38 -11.79
CA GLU A 164 8.83 2.17 -11.66
C GLU A 164 8.68 3.12 -10.46
N ARG A 165 9.58 3.02 -9.49
CA ARG A 165 9.68 3.94 -8.34
C ARG A 165 10.58 5.09 -8.71
N GLU A 166 10.04 6.31 -8.71
CA GLU A 166 10.78 7.50 -9.13
C GLU A 166 10.90 8.52 -8.00
N PHE A 167 12.11 9.05 -7.83
CA PHE A 167 12.41 10.18 -6.96
C PHE A 167 12.75 11.40 -7.84
N TYR A 168 11.94 12.45 -7.79
CA TYR A 168 12.24 13.71 -8.46
C TYR A 168 13.23 14.53 -7.65
N VAL A 169 14.36 14.88 -8.26
CA VAL A 169 15.42 15.67 -7.63
C VAL A 169 15.39 17.09 -8.16
N ASN A 170 14.95 18.03 -7.30
CA ASN A 170 14.99 19.45 -7.62
C ASN A 170 16.42 19.99 -7.36
N ASP A 171 17.32 19.72 -8.29
CA ASP A 171 18.75 20.03 -8.23
C ASP A 171 19.10 21.33 -8.96
N SER A 172 18.12 22.22 -9.15
CA SER A 172 18.29 23.49 -9.85
C SER A 172 17.90 24.71 -8.99
N GLY A 173 18.20 25.90 -9.49
CA GLY A 173 17.66 27.15 -8.98
C GLY A 173 18.34 27.76 -7.76
N VAL A 174 17.59 28.61 -7.05
CA VAL A 174 18.11 29.47 -5.97
C VAL A 174 18.46 28.69 -4.72
N GLN A 175 17.69 27.65 -4.40
CA GLN A 175 17.91 26.86 -3.17
C GLN A 175 19.25 26.14 -3.20
N MET A 176 19.60 25.51 -4.33
CA MET A 176 20.91 24.83 -4.50
C MET A 176 22.07 25.81 -4.36
N ARG A 177 21.95 27.02 -4.94
CA ARG A 177 23.01 28.05 -4.79
C ARG A 177 23.18 28.54 -3.35
N LYS A 178 22.08 28.72 -2.60
CA LYS A 178 22.12 29.09 -1.18
C LYS A 178 22.73 27.98 -0.33
N PHE A 179 22.40 26.74 -0.61
CA PHE A 179 22.96 25.57 0.05
C PHE A 179 24.49 25.48 -0.19
N ALA A 180 24.92 25.58 -1.45
CA ALA A 180 26.35 25.61 -1.79
C ALA A 180 27.11 26.77 -1.11
N ALA A 181 26.52 27.99 -1.07
CA ALA A 181 27.07 29.14 -0.39
C ALA A 181 27.22 28.91 1.13
N SER A 182 26.25 28.23 1.75
CA SER A 182 26.29 27.88 3.17
C SER A 182 27.43 26.90 3.49
N LEU A 183 27.62 25.86 2.67
CA LEU A 183 28.74 24.91 2.79
C LEU A 183 30.08 25.60 2.60
N ALA A 184 30.22 26.41 1.55
CA ALA A 184 31.44 27.14 1.27
C ALA A 184 31.85 28.10 2.40
N ALA A 185 30.88 28.85 2.96
CA ALA A 185 31.09 29.77 4.07
C ALA A 185 31.61 29.03 5.32
N ARG A 186 30.99 27.90 5.68
CA ARG A 186 31.41 27.10 6.85
C ARG A 186 32.73 26.40 6.64
N ALA A 187 33.01 25.86 5.46
CA ALA A 187 34.29 25.26 5.13
C ALA A 187 35.47 26.26 5.20
N ALA A 188 35.17 27.54 4.88
CA ALA A 188 36.13 28.63 5.03
C ALA A 188 36.25 29.15 6.48
N GLY A 189 35.56 28.56 7.45
CA GLY A 189 35.53 29.01 8.85
C GLY A 189 34.71 30.28 9.10
N GLY A 190 33.90 30.71 8.12
CA GLY A 190 33.03 31.89 8.21
C GLY A 190 31.61 31.56 8.71
N GLU A 191 30.81 32.64 8.79
CA GLU A 191 29.37 32.52 9.12
C GLU A 191 28.56 32.24 7.86
N VAL A 192 27.48 31.43 8.01
CA VAL A 192 26.53 31.15 6.94
C VAL A 192 25.75 32.44 6.61
N PRO A 193 25.50 32.77 5.33
CA PRO A 193 24.63 33.89 4.96
C PRO A 193 23.27 33.84 5.68
N GLU A 194 22.72 35.00 6.03
CA GLU A 194 21.46 35.11 6.79
C GLU A 194 20.30 34.32 6.16
N ASP A 195 20.24 34.31 4.84
CA ASP A 195 19.22 33.59 4.05
C ASP A 195 19.67 32.19 3.58
N GLY A 196 20.76 31.68 4.17
CA GLY A 196 21.32 30.35 3.93
C GLY A 196 20.71 29.24 4.80
N TYR A 197 21.38 28.09 4.81
CA TYR A 197 21.00 26.91 5.59
C TYR A 197 21.86 26.84 6.87
N HIS A 198 21.23 26.76 8.04
CA HIS A 198 21.89 26.90 9.36
C HIS A 198 21.89 25.61 10.21
N GLY A 199 21.41 24.46 9.67
CA GLY A 199 21.37 23.20 10.40
C GLY A 199 22.76 22.67 10.79
N GLN A 200 22.82 21.80 11.82
CA GLN A 200 24.09 21.18 12.26
C GLN A 200 24.75 20.41 11.11
N TYR A 201 23.95 19.76 10.24
CA TYR A 201 24.46 19.06 9.05
C TYR A 201 25.30 19.93 8.12
N ILE A 202 25.07 21.26 8.06
CA ILE A 202 25.92 22.19 7.29
C ILE A 202 27.33 22.26 7.88
N VAL A 203 27.44 22.24 9.22
CA VAL A 203 28.73 22.25 9.92
C VAL A 203 29.46 20.93 9.66
N ASP A 204 28.75 19.83 9.80
CA ASP A 204 29.30 18.48 9.67
C ASP A 204 29.72 18.22 8.22
N TRP A 205 28.86 18.50 7.26
CA TRP A 205 29.16 18.32 5.84
C TRP A 205 30.26 19.28 5.34
N ALA A 206 30.29 20.53 5.81
CA ALA A 206 31.37 21.45 5.47
C ALA A 206 32.75 20.97 5.99
N ALA A 207 32.77 20.27 7.12
CA ALA A 207 33.98 19.65 7.66
C ALA A 207 34.46 18.42 6.84
N GLU A 208 33.51 17.69 6.23
CA GLU A 208 33.78 16.56 5.33
C GLU A 208 34.23 17.00 3.93
N MET A 209 33.89 18.24 3.51
CA MET A 209 34.08 18.72 2.14
C MET A 209 35.59 18.96 1.83
N PRO A 210 36.13 18.33 0.77
CA PRO A 210 37.52 18.61 0.34
C PRO A 210 37.72 20.07 -0.10
N ALA A 211 38.92 20.59 0.06
CA ALA A 211 39.23 22.02 -0.18
C ALA A 211 39.09 22.45 -1.66
N ASP A 212 39.32 21.53 -2.59
CA ASP A 212 39.42 21.83 -4.03
C ASP A 212 38.22 21.38 -4.86
N VAL A 213 37.04 21.20 -4.22
CA VAL A 213 35.81 20.77 -4.91
C VAL A 213 34.84 21.94 -5.09
N ASP A 214 33.98 21.84 -6.09
CA ASP A 214 32.81 22.73 -6.22
C ASP A 214 31.81 22.43 -5.12
N PRO A 215 31.50 23.37 -4.21
CA PRO A 215 30.56 23.18 -3.14
C PRO A 215 29.14 22.81 -3.61
N LEU A 216 28.74 23.23 -4.82
CA LEU A 216 27.43 22.90 -5.40
C LEU A 216 27.35 21.41 -5.76
N GLU A 217 28.31 20.93 -6.54
CA GLU A 217 28.32 19.53 -6.99
C GLU A 217 28.61 18.59 -5.83
N TRP A 218 29.56 18.93 -4.96
CA TRP A 218 29.85 18.12 -3.78
C TRP A 218 28.63 18.04 -2.83
N GLY A 219 28.02 19.19 -2.55
CA GLY A 219 26.85 19.25 -1.67
C GLY A 219 25.67 18.47 -2.23
N TYR A 220 25.44 18.54 -3.54
CA TYR A 220 24.44 17.75 -4.26
C TYR A 220 24.65 16.24 -4.07
N GLU A 221 25.85 15.75 -4.38
CA GLU A 221 26.16 14.32 -4.23
C GLU A 221 26.08 13.86 -2.78
N ARG A 222 26.54 14.69 -1.83
CA ARG A 222 26.47 14.39 -0.40
C ARG A 222 25.03 14.27 0.11
N ALA A 223 24.16 15.19 -0.31
CA ALA A 223 22.75 15.16 0.06
C ALA A 223 22.04 13.94 -0.55
N LEU A 224 22.31 13.59 -1.81
CA LEU A 224 21.72 12.39 -2.42
C LEU A 224 22.23 11.11 -1.76
N ALA A 225 23.50 11.05 -1.38
CA ALA A 225 24.05 9.91 -0.65
C ALA A 225 23.35 9.73 0.71
N ASP A 226 23.06 10.82 1.41
CA ASP A 226 22.32 10.83 2.66
C ASP A 226 20.87 10.34 2.47
N HIS A 227 20.15 10.88 1.47
CA HIS A 227 18.80 10.46 1.14
C HIS A 227 18.73 8.96 0.81
N ARG A 228 19.65 8.46 -0.03
CA ARG A 228 19.71 7.03 -0.36
C ARG A 228 19.96 6.18 0.87
N SER A 229 20.90 6.58 1.73
CA SER A 229 21.24 5.83 2.93
C SER A 229 20.06 5.66 3.89
N VAL A 230 19.33 6.75 4.18
CA VAL A 230 18.18 6.68 5.09
C VAL A 230 17.00 5.95 4.48
N LEU A 231 16.75 6.08 3.17
CA LEU A 231 15.68 5.35 2.48
C LEU A 231 16.00 3.85 2.40
N GLU A 232 17.27 3.49 2.14
CA GLU A 232 17.73 2.11 2.16
C GLU A 232 17.59 1.47 3.55
N SER A 233 17.86 2.21 4.63
CA SER A 233 17.64 1.74 6.00
C SER A 233 16.17 1.41 6.28
N LEU A 234 15.24 2.04 5.57
CA LEU A 234 13.81 1.73 5.55
C LEU A 234 13.44 0.67 4.49
N SER A 235 14.38 0.01 3.83
CA SER A 235 14.12 -0.94 2.73
C SER A 235 13.32 -0.32 1.57
N ILE A 236 13.56 0.98 1.30
CA ILE A 236 12.93 1.72 0.20
C ILE A 236 13.98 1.95 -0.88
N HIS A 237 13.71 1.46 -2.09
CA HIS A 237 14.59 1.57 -3.24
C HIS A 237 13.87 2.30 -4.37
N PHE A 238 14.61 3.13 -5.11
CA PHE A 238 14.11 3.83 -6.28
C PHE A 238 14.79 3.29 -7.55
N ASP A 239 14.00 3.08 -8.58
CA ASP A 239 14.47 2.67 -9.90
C ASP A 239 15.07 3.87 -10.66
N SER A 240 14.48 5.06 -10.44
CA SER A 240 14.88 6.31 -11.10
C SER A 240 15.06 7.45 -10.11
N TRP A 241 16.16 8.22 -10.26
CA TRP A 241 16.42 9.49 -9.60
C TRP A 241 16.44 10.57 -10.68
N PHE A 242 15.27 11.18 -10.94
CA PHE A 242 15.06 12.08 -12.06
C PHE A 242 15.58 13.50 -11.72
N SER A 243 16.57 14.00 -12.46
CA SER A 243 17.19 15.32 -12.26
C SER A 243 16.46 16.41 -13.04
N GLU A 244 15.95 17.42 -12.35
CA GLU A 244 15.35 18.61 -12.99
C GLU A 244 16.37 19.34 -13.89
N ARG A 245 17.60 19.52 -13.42
CA ARG A 245 18.70 20.15 -14.17
C ARG A 245 18.98 19.40 -15.49
N SER A 246 18.97 18.08 -15.45
CA SER A 246 19.14 17.24 -16.65
C SER A 246 17.99 17.45 -17.65
N MET A 247 16.76 17.49 -17.19
CA MET A 247 15.59 17.76 -18.02
C MET A 247 15.66 19.15 -18.65
N ILE A 248 16.00 20.19 -17.87
CA ILE A 248 16.15 21.55 -18.38
C ILE A 248 17.21 21.61 -19.49
N SER A 249 18.34 20.98 -19.29
CA SER A 249 19.46 20.99 -20.25
C SER A 249 19.19 20.15 -21.52
N SER A 250 18.29 19.20 -21.47
CA SER A 250 17.91 18.35 -22.62
C SER A 250 17.04 19.05 -23.67
N GLY A 251 16.48 20.24 -23.37
CA GLY A 251 15.52 20.94 -24.22
C GLY A 251 14.08 20.38 -24.11
N ALA A 252 13.80 19.57 -23.10
CA ALA A 252 12.48 18.97 -22.89
C ALA A 252 11.36 20.03 -22.73
N MET A 253 11.66 21.16 -22.08
CA MET A 253 10.70 22.26 -21.95
C MET A 253 10.32 22.89 -23.30
N ASP A 254 11.31 23.13 -24.19
CA ASP A 254 11.07 23.68 -25.54
C ASP A 254 10.25 22.71 -26.37
N ALA A 255 10.55 21.42 -26.31
CA ALA A 255 9.79 20.37 -26.99
C ALA A 255 8.34 20.32 -26.49
N THR A 256 8.13 20.39 -25.16
CA THR A 256 6.80 20.40 -24.55
C THR A 256 6.01 21.64 -24.98
N LEU A 257 6.63 22.81 -24.98
CA LEU A 257 5.99 24.05 -25.43
C LEU A 257 5.61 23.97 -26.91
N ALA A 258 6.45 23.33 -27.76
CA ALA A 258 6.12 23.10 -29.17
C ALA A 258 4.89 22.18 -29.32
N ASP A 259 4.78 21.12 -28.52
CA ASP A 259 3.61 20.21 -28.55
C ASP A 259 2.33 20.94 -28.08
N LEU A 260 2.41 21.75 -27.02
CA LEU A 260 1.27 22.57 -26.55
C LEU A 260 0.82 23.61 -27.60
N ARG A 261 1.77 24.21 -28.35
CA ARG A 261 1.46 25.11 -29.49
C ARG A 261 0.79 24.35 -30.63
N ALA A 262 1.29 23.17 -30.97
CA ALA A 262 0.71 22.33 -32.02
C ALA A 262 -0.73 21.89 -31.68
N ALA A 263 -1.00 21.65 -30.39
CA ALA A 263 -2.35 21.37 -29.88
C ALA A 263 -3.28 22.59 -29.84
N GLY A 264 -2.77 23.83 -30.13
CA GLY A 264 -3.55 25.06 -30.05
C GLY A 264 -3.90 25.49 -28.61
N ALA A 265 -3.23 24.92 -27.63
CA ALA A 265 -3.54 25.04 -26.20
C ALA A 265 -2.89 26.25 -25.53
N VAL A 266 -2.06 26.99 -26.25
CA VAL A 266 -1.40 28.19 -25.72
C VAL A 266 -1.75 29.45 -26.51
N TYR A 267 -1.63 30.60 -25.86
CA TYR A 267 -1.73 31.92 -26.47
C TYR A 267 -0.72 32.89 -25.87
N GLU A 268 -0.47 33.99 -26.53
CA GLU A 268 0.43 35.04 -26.06
C GLU A 268 -0.39 36.25 -25.64
N GLU A 269 -0.14 36.74 -24.42
CA GLU A 269 -0.75 37.97 -23.89
C GLU A 269 0.29 38.72 -23.04
N ASP A 270 0.43 40.01 -23.23
CA ASP A 270 1.40 40.91 -22.54
C ASP A 270 2.86 40.38 -22.57
N GLY A 271 3.23 39.70 -23.66
CA GLY A 271 4.56 39.13 -23.84
C GLY A 271 4.81 37.82 -23.06
N ALA A 272 3.82 37.30 -22.36
CA ALA A 272 3.84 36.02 -21.69
C ALA A 272 3.12 34.94 -22.49
N ILE A 273 3.52 33.67 -22.31
CA ILE A 273 2.86 32.51 -22.93
C ILE A 273 1.97 31.85 -21.88
N TRP A 274 0.69 31.75 -22.21
CA TRP A 274 -0.35 31.20 -21.35
C TRP A 274 -0.87 29.86 -21.85
N LEU A 275 -1.14 28.93 -20.95
CA LEU A 275 -1.87 27.69 -21.18
C LEU A 275 -3.38 27.95 -21.01
N ARG A 276 -4.21 27.51 -21.99
CA ARG A 276 -5.67 27.50 -21.91
C ARG A 276 -6.18 26.39 -20.99
N SER A 277 -5.78 26.43 -19.73
CA SER A 277 -6.12 25.36 -18.78
C SER A 277 -7.60 25.40 -18.39
N THR A 278 -8.29 26.53 -18.54
CA THR A 278 -9.74 26.62 -18.31
C THR A 278 -10.56 25.77 -19.27
N ASP A 279 -10.10 25.56 -20.49
CA ASP A 279 -10.78 24.72 -21.48
C ASP A 279 -10.76 23.23 -21.05
N HIS A 280 -9.93 22.89 -20.07
CA HIS A 280 -9.69 21.53 -19.55
C HIS A 280 -9.96 21.42 -18.04
N GLY A 281 -10.78 22.32 -17.46
CA GLY A 281 -11.30 22.18 -16.09
C GLY A 281 -10.48 22.84 -14.97
N ASP A 282 -9.45 23.65 -15.31
CA ASP A 282 -8.78 24.49 -14.31
C ASP A 282 -9.63 25.76 -14.03
N ASP A 283 -9.39 26.42 -12.89
CA ASP A 283 -10.12 27.63 -12.47
C ASP A 283 -9.72 28.89 -13.25
N LYS A 284 -8.53 28.92 -13.84
CA LYS A 284 -7.99 30.00 -14.66
C LYS A 284 -6.87 29.54 -15.56
N ASP A 285 -6.62 30.26 -16.64
CA ASP A 285 -5.46 30.04 -17.49
C ASP A 285 -4.15 30.31 -16.76
N ARG A 286 -3.10 29.59 -17.14
CA ARG A 286 -1.82 29.56 -16.42
C ARG A 286 -0.68 30.07 -17.29
N VAL A 287 0.17 30.93 -16.72
CA VAL A 287 1.41 31.35 -17.37
C VAL A 287 2.41 30.18 -17.37
N LEU A 288 2.89 29.83 -18.55
CA LEU A 288 3.99 28.87 -18.72
C LEU A 288 5.35 29.57 -18.79
N VAL A 289 5.40 30.67 -19.58
CA VAL A 289 6.60 31.51 -19.76
C VAL A 289 6.25 32.96 -19.51
N LYS A 290 7.01 33.64 -18.68
CA LYS A 290 6.81 35.05 -18.33
C LYS A 290 7.23 35.96 -19.47
N SER A 291 6.85 37.24 -19.39
CA SER A 291 7.22 38.28 -20.36
C SER A 291 8.74 38.53 -20.49
N ASP A 292 9.52 38.15 -19.50
CA ASP A 292 10.99 38.17 -19.53
C ASP A 292 11.63 36.92 -20.16
N GLY A 293 10.81 35.99 -20.67
CA GLY A 293 11.24 34.74 -21.29
C GLY A 293 11.58 33.62 -20.29
N GLN A 294 11.44 33.88 -18.98
CA GLN A 294 11.72 32.84 -17.97
C GLN A 294 10.52 31.91 -17.78
N PRO A 295 10.71 30.60 -17.68
CA PRO A 295 9.61 29.68 -17.37
C PRO A 295 9.07 29.94 -15.95
N THR A 296 7.80 29.67 -15.77
CA THR A 296 7.20 29.53 -14.43
C THR A 296 7.47 28.14 -13.88
N TYR A 297 7.14 27.87 -12.62
CA TYR A 297 7.25 26.53 -12.04
C TYR A 297 6.35 25.49 -12.74
N LEU A 298 5.28 25.91 -13.41
CA LEU A 298 4.39 25.00 -14.12
C LEU A 298 5.05 24.40 -15.37
N MET A 299 5.90 25.14 -16.06
CA MET A 299 6.49 24.69 -17.32
C MET A 299 7.39 23.43 -17.15
N PRO A 300 8.35 23.40 -16.20
CA PRO A 300 9.10 22.18 -15.90
C PRO A 300 8.20 21.03 -15.43
N ASP A 301 7.16 21.31 -14.61
CA ASP A 301 6.24 20.27 -14.15
C ASP A 301 5.49 19.60 -15.32
N VAL A 302 5.01 20.40 -16.28
CA VAL A 302 4.36 19.87 -17.49
C VAL A 302 5.33 19.03 -18.34
N ALA A 303 6.56 19.51 -18.51
CA ALA A 303 7.58 18.78 -19.26
C ALA A 303 7.95 17.46 -18.59
N TYR A 304 8.04 17.45 -17.28
CA TYR A 304 8.32 16.25 -16.48
C TYR A 304 7.18 15.21 -16.59
N HIS A 305 5.92 15.63 -16.46
CA HIS A 305 4.80 14.69 -16.58
C HIS A 305 4.63 14.16 -18.02
N ARG A 306 4.95 14.99 -19.03
CA ARG A 306 5.02 14.52 -20.41
C ARG A 306 6.08 13.42 -20.58
N ASP A 307 7.25 13.55 -19.94
CA ASP A 307 8.30 12.50 -19.93
C ASP A 307 7.79 11.23 -19.24
N LYS A 308 7.14 11.35 -18.09
CA LYS A 308 6.58 10.19 -17.37
C LYS A 308 5.56 9.43 -18.23
N PHE A 309 4.63 10.13 -18.89
CA PHE A 309 3.65 9.50 -19.76
C PHE A 309 4.25 8.88 -21.03
N ALA A 310 5.45 9.25 -21.44
CA ALA A 310 6.18 8.54 -22.50
C ALA A 310 6.72 7.17 -22.01
N ARG A 311 6.88 6.97 -20.70
CA ARG A 311 7.43 5.76 -20.08
C ARG A 311 6.35 4.86 -19.48
N ALA A 312 5.22 5.40 -19.02
CA ALA A 312 4.17 4.67 -18.34
C ALA A 312 2.77 5.09 -18.79
N GLU A 313 1.81 4.20 -18.63
CA GLU A 313 0.40 4.43 -18.91
C GLU A 313 -0.31 5.11 -17.73
N ARG A 314 0.17 4.93 -16.49
CA ARG A 314 -0.40 5.50 -15.28
C ARG A 314 0.66 6.15 -14.41
N LEU A 315 0.28 7.24 -13.75
CA LEU A 315 1.15 8.00 -12.84
C LEU A 315 0.48 8.13 -11.48
N VAL A 316 1.24 7.90 -10.42
CA VAL A 316 0.83 8.14 -9.04
C VAL A 316 1.87 9.03 -8.38
N ASN A 317 1.49 10.26 -8.06
CA ASN A 317 2.35 11.23 -7.39
C ASN A 317 1.95 11.37 -5.93
N VAL A 318 2.84 11.08 -5.01
CA VAL A 318 2.63 11.21 -3.55
C VAL A 318 3.26 12.51 -3.08
N LEU A 319 2.44 13.50 -2.77
CA LEU A 319 2.85 14.86 -2.43
C LEU A 319 2.47 15.24 -1.00
N GLY A 320 3.14 16.25 -0.46
CA GLY A 320 2.80 16.84 0.85
C GLY A 320 1.54 17.71 0.80
N ALA A 321 1.02 18.05 1.98
CA ALA A 321 -0.25 18.77 2.15
C ALA A 321 -0.28 20.19 1.56
N ASP A 322 0.84 20.77 1.20
CA ASP A 322 0.97 22.10 0.58
C ASP A 322 0.64 22.14 -0.93
N HIS A 323 0.38 20.98 -1.55
CA HIS A 323 0.18 20.84 -3.00
C HIS A 323 -1.29 20.77 -3.47
N HIS A 324 -2.29 21.06 -2.63
CA HIS A 324 -3.72 20.95 -3.01
C HIS A 324 -4.12 21.71 -4.30
N GLY A 325 -3.52 22.87 -4.57
CA GLY A 325 -3.81 23.65 -5.78
C GLY A 325 -3.14 23.15 -7.06
N TYR A 326 -2.35 22.08 -6.96
CA TYR A 326 -1.56 21.56 -8.07
C TYR A 326 -2.36 20.65 -9.01
N VAL A 327 -3.27 19.84 -8.46
CA VAL A 327 -3.95 18.75 -9.15
C VAL A 327 -4.70 19.21 -10.41
N ALA A 328 -5.62 20.15 -10.29
CA ALA A 328 -6.47 20.59 -11.40
C ALA A 328 -5.66 21.13 -12.59
N ARG A 329 -4.59 21.92 -12.31
CA ARG A 329 -3.74 22.48 -13.37
C ARG A 329 -2.92 21.42 -14.10
N MET A 330 -2.50 20.35 -13.40
CA MET A 330 -1.75 19.24 -14.00
C MET A 330 -2.67 18.35 -14.84
N HIS A 331 -3.86 18.05 -14.35
CA HIS A 331 -4.88 17.34 -15.12
C HIS A 331 -5.22 18.09 -16.42
N ALA A 332 -5.41 19.41 -16.33
CA ALA A 332 -5.66 20.22 -17.51
C ALA A 332 -4.49 20.18 -18.52
N ALA A 333 -3.25 20.31 -18.03
CA ALA A 333 -2.07 20.25 -18.89
C ALA A 333 -1.90 18.87 -19.57
N MET A 334 -2.15 17.77 -18.85
CA MET A 334 -2.07 16.41 -19.41
C MET A 334 -3.20 16.12 -20.39
N SER A 335 -4.43 16.59 -20.13
CA SER A 335 -5.55 16.53 -21.07
C SER A 335 -5.21 17.18 -22.41
N VAL A 336 -4.56 18.36 -22.37
CA VAL A 336 -4.09 19.05 -23.60
C VAL A 336 -3.10 18.20 -24.39
N LEU A 337 -2.24 17.46 -23.71
CA LEU A 337 -1.24 16.57 -24.32
C LEU A 337 -1.85 15.22 -24.77
N GLY A 338 -3.16 15.03 -24.60
CA GLY A 338 -3.91 13.86 -25.08
C GLY A 338 -3.95 12.70 -24.11
N HIS A 339 -3.59 12.90 -22.84
CA HIS A 339 -3.69 11.89 -21.79
C HIS A 339 -5.03 12.00 -21.05
N ASP A 340 -5.57 10.87 -20.58
CA ASP A 340 -6.73 10.87 -19.71
C ASP A 340 -6.31 11.44 -18.33
N PRO A 341 -7.00 12.46 -17.79
CA PRO A 341 -6.72 12.96 -16.45
C PRO A 341 -6.77 11.89 -15.36
N GLU A 342 -7.62 10.87 -15.52
CA GLU A 342 -7.75 9.77 -14.58
C GLU A 342 -6.49 8.85 -14.52
N ASP A 343 -5.60 8.95 -15.52
CA ASP A 343 -4.33 8.24 -15.53
C ASP A 343 -3.23 8.95 -14.72
N LEU A 344 -3.48 10.19 -14.26
CA LEU A 344 -2.64 10.92 -13.31
C LEU A 344 -3.33 11.03 -11.96
N GLU A 345 -2.88 10.28 -11.00
CA GLU A 345 -3.36 10.38 -9.63
C GLU A 345 -2.38 11.15 -8.76
N VAL A 346 -2.90 12.10 -7.99
CA VAL A 346 -2.12 12.87 -7.01
C VAL A 346 -2.66 12.58 -5.63
N VAL A 347 -1.85 11.90 -4.82
CA VAL A 347 -2.16 11.57 -3.43
C VAL A 347 -1.52 12.61 -2.51
N ILE A 348 -2.32 13.23 -1.67
CA ILE A 348 -1.85 14.23 -0.71
C ILE A 348 -1.70 13.61 0.67
N THR A 349 -0.47 13.57 1.18
CA THR A 349 -0.18 13.04 2.52
C THR A 349 -0.45 14.08 3.60
N GLN A 350 -1.19 13.68 4.64
CA GLN A 350 -1.42 14.54 5.81
C GLN A 350 -0.22 14.55 6.77
N LEU A 351 -0.17 15.59 7.60
CA LEU A 351 0.91 15.79 8.57
C LEU A 351 0.99 14.69 9.62
N VAL A 352 2.20 14.41 10.06
CA VAL A 352 2.51 13.53 11.20
C VAL A 352 3.02 14.38 12.36
N ASN A 353 2.36 14.26 13.51
CA ASN A 353 2.78 14.87 14.75
C ASN A 353 3.64 13.88 15.55
N LEU A 354 4.89 14.22 15.82
CA LEU A 354 5.78 13.37 16.62
C LEU A 354 5.60 13.68 18.10
N LEU A 355 5.46 12.63 18.92
CA LEU A 355 5.53 12.72 20.38
C LEU A 355 6.79 12.00 20.87
N LYS A 356 7.45 12.61 21.87
CA LYS A 356 8.56 12.03 22.62
C LYS A 356 8.43 12.46 24.09
N ASP A 357 8.55 11.53 25.02
CA ASP A 357 8.31 11.78 26.47
C ASP A 357 6.92 12.43 26.73
N GLY A 358 5.91 12.03 25.95
CA GLY A 358 4.55 12.57 26.02
C GLY A 358 4.40 14.03 25.57
N ARG A 359 5.40 14.60 24.89
CA ARG A 359 5.40 15.99 24.41
C ARG A 359 5.52 16.02 22.89
N GLU A 360 4.77 16.95 22.27
CA GLU A 360 4.87 17.19 20.84
C GLU A 360 6.25 17.80 20.51
N VAL A 361 6.95 17.14 19.59
CA VAL A 361 8.21 17.64 19.03
C VAL A 361 7.89 18.43 17.77
N ARG A 362 8.11 19.75 17.83
CA ARG A 362 7.80 20.65 16.70
C ARG A 362 8.83 20.51 15.61
N LEU A 363 8.38 20.17 14.40
CA LEU A 363 9.16 20.21 13.18
C LEU A 363 9.21 21.66 12.65
N SER A 364 10.22 22.44 13.04
CA SER A 364 10.34 23.84 12.60
C SER A 364 11.61 24.08 11.79
N LYS A 365 11.44 24.37 10.49
CA LYS A 365 12.56 24.78 9.59
C LYS A 365 13.24 26.09 10.04
N ARG A 366 12.57 26.94 10.86
CA ARG A 366 13.10 28.26 11.26
C ARG A 366 13.95 28.24 12.52
N THR A 367 13.79 27.24 13.39
CA THR A 367 14.53 27.13 14.67
C THR A 367 15.77 26.25 14.58
N GLY A 368 16.01 25.56 13.45
CA GLY A 368 17.14 24.63 13.29
C GLY A 368 16.94 23.28 14.01
N GLU A 369 15.84 23.09 14.70
CA GLU A 369 15.49 21.84 15.39
C GLU A 369 14.52 21.03 14.54
N MET A 370 15.04 20.37 13.51
CA MET A 370 14.28 19.38 12.74
C MET A 370 14.76 17.99 13.14
N ILE A 371 13.82 17.10 13.52
CA ILE A 371 14.15 15.68 13.68
C ILE A 371 14.38 15.11 12.29
N GLU A 372 15.55 14.58 12.06
CA GLU A 372 15.89 13.87 10.84
C GLU A 372 15.18 12.52 10.79
N LEU A 373 14.85 12.04 9.60
CA LEU A 373 14.23 10.72 9.43
C LEU A 373 15.17 9.62 9.94
N ALA A 374 16.47 9.81 9.78
CA ALA A 374 17.50 8.91 10.30
C ALA A 374 17.42 8.77 11.83
N ASP A 375 17.17 9.87 12.56
CA ASP A 375 17.03 9.83 14.02
C ASP A 375 15.81 8.99 14.44
N VAL A 376 14.68 9.16 13.75
CA VAL A 376 13.48 8.35 14.00
C VAL A 376 13.77 6.87 13.78
N VAL A 377 14.40 6.52 12.65
CA VAL A 377 14.71 5.12 12.32
C VAL A 377 15.69 4.52 13.32
N ASN A 378 16.71 5.29 13.74
CA ASN A 378 17.70 4.82 14.72
C ASN A 378 17.08 4.60 16.11
N GLU A 379 16.08 5.38 16.49
CA GLU A 379 15.45 5.30 17.81
C GLU A 379 14.40 4.19 17.89
N VAL A 380 13.52 4.05 16.88
CA VAL A 380 12.40 3.09 16.95
C VAL A 380 12.61 1.85 16.09
N GLY A 381 13.60 1.84 15.21
CA GLY A 381 13.82 0.80 14.21
C GLY A 381 12.98 0.97 12.94
N ALA A 382 13.49 0.44 11.82
CA ALA A 382 12.88 0.59 10.50
C ALA A 382 11.47 -0.01 10.41
N ASP A 383 11.29 -1.24 10.89
CA ASP A 383 10.02 -1.97 10.84
C ASP A 383 8.91 -1.24 11.62
N ALA A 384 9.25 -0.78 12.84
CA ALA A 384 8.31 -0.08 13.69
C ALA A 384 7.95 1.30 13.11
N ALA A 385 8.91 2.01 12.53
CA ALA A 385 8.67 3.26 11.83
C ALA A 385 7.74 3.05 10.62
N ARG A 386 8.05 2.09 9.73
CA ARG A 386 7.24 1.77 8.55
C ARG A 386 5.80 1.40 8.91
N PHE A 387 5.64 0.42 9.79
CA PHE A 387 4.32 -0.07 10.19
C PHE A 387 3.47 1.06 10.79
N THR A 388 4.07 1.88 11.64
CA THR A 388 3.38 3.00 12.29
C THR A 388 2.93 4.04 11.26
N TYR A 389 3.78 4.46 10.34
CA TYR A 389 3.40 5.40 9.28
C TYR A 389 2.23 4.90 8.41
N LEU A 390 2.03 3.58 8.31
CA LEU A 390 1.01 2.94 7.48
C LEU A 390 -0.27 2.55 8.25
N LEU A 391 -0.36 2.81 9.57
CA LEU A 391 -1.51 2.40 10.39
C LEU A 391 -2.82 3.08 10.01
N LEU A 392 -2.76 4.33 9.55
CA LEU A 392 -3.93 5.14 9.24
C LEU A 392 -3.96 5.51 7.76
N SER A 393 -5.18 5.79 7.26
CA SER A 393 -5.35 6.35 5.92
C SER A 393 -4.47 7.59 5.74
N VAL A 394 -3.88 7.73 4.55
CA VAL A 394 -3.00 8.85 4.18
C VAL A 394 -3.68 10.22 4.35
N ASP A 395 -5.01 10.27 4.24
CA ASP A 395 -5.84 11.48 4.40
C ASP A 395 -6.06 11.87 5.87
N SER A 396 -5.69 11.01 6.81
CA SER A 396 -5.87 11.26 8.24
C SER A 396 -4.62 11.83 8.87
N ALA A 397 -4.75 12.85 9.72
CA ALA A 397 -3.64 13.29 10.57
C ALA A 397 -3.22 12.15 11.51
N GLN A 398 -1.93 12.01 11.74
CA GLN A 398 -1.37 10.93 12.54
C GLN A 398 -0.49 11.47 13.66
N THR A 399 -0.63 10.87 14.85
CA THR A 399 0.32 11.03 15.94
C THR A 399 1.26 9.83 15.98
N PHE A 400 2.56 10.08 15.93
CA PHE A 400 3.61 9.10 16.02
C PHE A 400 4.27 9.21 17.40
N ASP A 401 3.92 8.31 18.30
CA ASP A 401 4.46 8.24 19.67
C ASP A 401 5.73 7.38 19.67
N MET A 402 6.90 8.03 19.72
CA MET A 402 8.19 7.36 19.61
C MET A 402 8.43 6.36 20.75
N ASP A 403 7.95 6.68 21.96
CA ASP A 403 8.15 5.82 23.15
C ASP A 403 7.35 4.51 23.00
N LEU A 404 6.09 4.61 22.56
CA LEU A 404 5.25 3.45 22.31
C LEU A 404 5.81 2.61 21.15
N VAL A 405 6.21 3.25 20.06
CA VAL A 405 6.71 2.59 18.84
C VAL A 405 8.03 1.86 19.09
N ALA A 406 8.89 2.37 19.98
CA ALA A 406 10.14 1.70 20.37
C ALA A 406 9.92 0.52 21.35
N SER A 407 8.75 0.40 21.98
CA SER A 407 8.50 -0.59 23.03
C SER A 407 8.24 -2.01 22.46
N GLN A 408 8.66 -3.05 23.21
CA GLN A 408 8.44 -4.47 22.87
C GLN A 408 7.24 -5.04 23.63
N VAL A 409 6.09 -4.38 23.51
CA VAL A 409 4.85 -4.74 24.20
C VAL A 409 3.73 -5.01 23.20
N ASN A 410 2.68 -5.72 23.64
CA ASN A 410 1.54 -6.06 22.77
C ASN A 410 0.77 -4.83 22.24
N GLU A 411 0.86 -3.71 22.94
CA GLU A 411 0.28 -2.42 22.54
C GLU A 411 0.98 -1.84 21.32
N ASN A 412 2.24 -2.21 21.07
CA ASN A 412 2.94 -1.88 19.84
C ASN A 412 2.48 -2.81 18.70
N PRO A 413 1.75 -2.30 17.69
CA PRO A 413 1.11 -3.16 16.70
C PRO A 413 2.09 -3.91 15.80
N VAL A 414 3.28 -3.37 15.51
CA VAL A 414 4.28 -4.11 14.71
C VAL A 414 4.85 -5.27 15.50
N PHE A 415 5.18 -5.05 16.77
CA PHE A 415 5.67 -6.11 17.65
C PHE A 415 4.65 -7.25 17.75
N TYR A 416 3.37 -6.93 17.93
CA TYR A 416 2.29 -7.91 18.01
C TYR A 416 2.19 -8.80 16.76
N VAL A 417 2.31 -8.21 15.57
CA VAL A 417 2.27 -8.93 14.29
C VAL A 417 3.52 -9.77 14.08
N GLN A 418 4.70 -9.20 14.27
CA GLN A 418 5.97 -9.91 14.11
C GLN A 418 6.11 -11.06 15.12
N TYR A 419 5.62 -10.85 16.34
CA TYR A 419 5.61 -11.89 17.37
C TYR A 419 4.69 -13.07 16.98
N ALA A 420 3.57 -12.84 16.30
CA ALA A 420 2.75 -13.93 15.76
C ALA A 420 3.54 -14.77 14.76
N HIS A 421 4.29 -14.13 13.84
CA HIS A 421 5.13 -14.83 12.85
C HIS A 421 6.26 -15.64 13.53
N ALA A 422 7.01 -15.04 14.44
CA ALA A 422 8.09 -15.72 15.17
C ALA A 422 7.56 -16.87 16.03
N ARG A 423 6.40 -16.70 16.67
CA ARG A 423 5.75 -17.76 17.46
C ARG A 423 5.40 -18.98 16.62
N ILE A 424 5.00 -18.83 15.36
CA ILE A 424 4.74 -19.94 14.46
C ILE A 424 6.01 -20.79 14.28
N HIS A 425 7.16 -20.16 14.04
CA HIS A 425 8.44 -20.84 13.94
C HIS A 425 8.76 -21.63 15.22
N SER A 426 8.61 -21.01 16.40
CA SER A 426 8.83 -21.67 17.68
C SER A 426 7.90 -22.88 17.90
N VAL A 427 6.65 -22.82 17.41
CA VAL A 427 5.71 -23.96 17.47
C VAL A 427 6.17 -25.11 16.59
N VAL A 428 6.62 -24.84 15.38
CA VAL A 428 7.14 -25.84 14.43
C VAL A 428 8.39 -26.51 15.00
N ASP A 429 9.32 -25.74 15.54
CA ASP A 429 10.56 -26.26 16.14
C ASP A 429 10.27 -27.13 17.37
N ARG A 430 9.33 -26.72 18.22
CA ARG A 430 8.88 -27.50 19.38
C ARG A 430 8.22 -28.82 18.96
N ALA A 431 7.42 -28.80 17.87
CA ALA A 431 6.82 -30.01 17.32
C ALA A 431 7.91 -30.98 16.83
N ALA A 432 8.88 -30.48 16.08
CA ALA A 432 10.00 -31.27 15.57
C ALA A 432 10.84 -31.86 16.70
N ALA A 433 11.16 -31.09 17.74
CA ALA A 433 11.87 -31.57 18.93
C ALA A 433 11.09 -32.66 19.69
N GLY A 434 9.75 -32.60 19.66
CA GLY A 434 8.86 -33.63 20.22
C GLY A 434 8.65 -34.85 19.30
N GLY A 435 9.32 -34.91 18.14
CA GLY A 435 9.19 -36.01 17.17
C GLY A 435 7.95 -35.90 16.26
N SER A 436 7.22 -34.80 16.31
CA SER A 436 6.08 -34.54 15.43
C SER A 436 6.53 -33.75 14.21
N VAL A 437 6.31 -34.27 13.01
CA VAL A 437 6.57 -33.59 11.75
C VAL A 437 5.25 -33.28 11.05
N ARG A 438 5.20 -32.17 10.32
CA ARG A 438 4.02 -31.72 9.57
C ARG A 438 3.57 -32.75 8.51
N GLY A 439 4.52 -33.41 7.86
CA GLY A 439 4.28 -34.36 6.76
C GLY A 439 3.83 -33.67 5.47
N SER A 440 3.38 -34.44 4.50
CA SER A 440 2.77 -33.92 3.27
C SER A 440 1.32 -33.51 3.51
N LEU A 441 0.87 -32.41 2.88
CA LEU A 441 -0.49 -31.89 3.06
C LEU A 441 -1.57 -32.87 2.60
N ASP A 442 -1.32 -33.61 1.52
CA ASP A 442 -2.24 -34.62 0.94
C ASP A 442 -2.45 -35.83 1.84
N GLU A 443 -1.60 -36.04 2.86
CA GLU A 443 -1.72 -37.10 3.85
C GLU A 443 -2.42 -36.62 5.14
N VAL A 444 -2.85 -35.34 5.18
CA VAL A 444 -3.43 -34.73 6.39
C VAL A 444 -4.93 -34.55 6.25
N ASP A 445 -5.67 -35.02 7.22
CA ASP A 445 -7.12 -34.78 7.31
C ASP A 445 -7.37 -33.38 7.91
N LEU A 446 -7.62 -32.41 7.03
CA LEU A 446 -7.95 -31.04 7.44
C LEU A 446 -9.35 -30.92 8.09
N SER A 447 -10.21 -31.94 7.97
CA SER A 447 -11.53 -31.91 8.64
C SER A 447 -11.44 -31.94 10.17
N LEU A 448 -10.25 -32.27 10.70
CA LEU A 448 -9.94 -32.18 12.13
C LEU A 448 -9.86 -30.72 12.64
N LEU A 449 -9.74 -29.74 11.74
CA LEU A 449 -9.75 -28.32 12.04
C LEU A 449 -11.21 -27.82 12.11
N ALA A 450 -11.87 -28.05 13.23
CA ALA A 450 -13.29 -27.74 13.44
C ALA A 450 -13.56 -26.78 14.62
N HIS A 451 -12.52 -26.40 15.38
CA HIS A 451 -12.68 -25.45 16.46
C HIS A 451 -12.93 -24.04 15.92
N PRO A 452 -13.81 -23.21 16.53
CA PRO A 452 -14.10 -21.85 16.04
C PRO A 452 -12.87 -20.99 15.80
N ARG A 453 -11.83 -21.10 16.62
CA ARG A 453 -10.55 -20.41 16.44
C ARG A 453 -9.76 -20.86 15.21
N GLU A 454 -9.84 -22.14 14.87
CA GLU A 454 -9.22 -22.68 13.65
C GLU A 454 -9.94 -22.18 12.40
N ILE A 455 -11.27 -22.16 12.46
CA ILE A 455 -12.13 -21.61 11.40
C ILE A 455 -11.87 -20.10 11.20
N GLU A 456 -11.71 -19.34 12.28
CA GLU A 456 -11.42 -17.91 12.23
C GLU A 456 -10.11 -17.60 11.47
N VAL A 457 -9.03 -18.35 11.74
CA VAL A 457 -7.76 -18.20 11.01
C VAL A 457 -7.95 -18.47 9.52
N MET A 458 -8.61 -19.58 9.15
CA MET A 458 -8.84 -19.93 7.75
C MET A 458 -9.72 -18.88 7.02
N ARG A 459 -10.71 -18.29 7.70
CA ARG A 459 -11.54 -17.20 7.15
C ARG A 459 -10.71 -15.96 6.87
N SER A 460 -9.84 -15.57 7.80
CA SER A 460 -8.93 -14.44 7.59
C SER A 460 -8.01 -14.67 6.39
N LEU A 461 -7.49 -15.88 6.22
CA LEU A 461 -6.65 -16.22 5.06
C LEU A 461 -7.40 -16.11 3.73
N HIS A 462 -8.68 -16.48 3.68
CA HIS A 462 -9.51 -16.33 2.49
C HIS A 462 -9.70 -14.86 2.08
N GLU A 463 -9.67 -13.94 3.02
CA GLU A 463 -9.90 -12.50 2.76
C GLU A 463 -8.73 -11.79 2.10
N LEU A 464 -7.50 -12.34 2.19
CA LEU A 464 -6.30 -11.65 1.73
C LEU A 464 -6.35 -11.21 0.25
N PRO A 465 -6.78 -12.03 -0.72
CA PRO A 465 -6.87 -11.59 -2.12
C PRO A 465 -7.77 -10.35 -2.30
N ASP A 466 -8.90 -10.30 -1.61
CA ASP A 466 -9.82 -9.15 -1.66
C ASP A 466 -9.24 -7.91 -0.99
N VAL A 467 -8.52 -8.09 0.13
CA VAL A 467 -7.81 -7.00 0.81
C VAL A 467 -6.75 -6.41 -0.10
N VAL A 468 -5.95 -7.25 -0.77
CA VAL A 468 -4.93 -6.82 -1.73
C VAL A 468 -5.55 -6.08 -2.91
N ALA A 469 -6.64 -6.63 -3.51
CA ALA A 469 -7.35 -6.00 -4.62
C ALA A 469 -7.86 -4.61 -4.24
N ARG A 470 -8.53 -4.50 -3.10
CA ARG A 470 -9.10 -3.24 -2.61
C ARG A 470 -8.01 -2.26 -2.21
N ALA A 471 -6.98 -2.69 -1.47
CA ALA A 471 -5.86 -1.85 -1.08
C ALA A 471 -5.09 -1.31 -2.29
N CYS A 472 -4.94 -2.10 -3.36
CA CYS A 472 -4.37 -1.66 -4.62
C CYS A 472 -5.27 -0.65 -5.33
N CYS A 473 -6.56 -0.97 -5.51
CA CYS A 473 -7.53 -0.11 -6.20
C CYS A 473 -7.69 1.26 -5.52
N GLU A 474 -7.71 1.28 -4.19
CA GLU A 474 -7.88 2.49 -3.37
C GLU A 474 -6.55 3.13 -2.93
N ARG A 475 -5.39 2.54 -3.29
CA ARG A 475 -4.05 2.95 -2.79
C ARG A 475 -4.04 3.07 -1.27
N ALA A 476 -4.56 2.08 -0.60
CA ALA A 476 -4.88 2.08 0.82
C ALA A 476 -4.10 1.03 1.62
N PRO A 477 -2.75 1.14 1.75
CA PRO A 477 -1.94 0.16 2.47
C PRO A 477 -2.37 -0.03 3.94
N HIS A 478 -3.03 0.94 4.55
CA HIS A 478 -3.61 0.81 5.89
C HIS A 478 -4.67 -0.31 6.01
N GLN A 479 -5.28 -0.75 4.90
CA GLN A 479 -6.18 -1.91 4.91
C GLN A 479 -5.39 -3.21 5.12
N VAL A 480 -4.16 -3.27 4.62
CA VAL A 480 -3.25 -4.41 4.87
C VAL A 480 -2.81 -4.42 6.34
N THR A 481 -2.50 -3.24 6.93
CA THR A 481 -2.15 -3.18 8.36
C THR A 481 -3.32 -3.58 9.26
N THR A 482 -4.54 -3.25 8.89
CA THR A 482 -5.75 -3.67 9.61
C THR A 482 -5.90 -5.19 9.53
N TRP A 483 -5.88 -5.74 8.31
CA TRP A 483 -6.06 -7.17 8.10
C TRP A 483 -4.98 -8.03 8.77
N VAL A 484 -3.70 -7.63 8.71
CA VAL A 484 -2.62 -8.41 9.31
C VAL A 484 -2.69 -8.43 10.84
N ARG A 485 -3.20 -7.37 11.45
CA ARG A 485 -3.49 -7.32 12.90
C ARG A 485 -4.63 -8.24 13.27
N GLU A 486 -5.68 -8.32 12.45
CA GLU A 486 -6.80 -9.24 12.64
C GLU A 486 -6.35 -10.70 12.50
N LEU A 487 -5.57 -11.04 11.46
CA LEU A 487 -4.98 -12.38 11.32
C LEU A 487 -4.08 -12.73 12.51
N SER A 488 -3.27 -11.79 12.99
CA SER A 488 -2.42 -11.99 14.18
C SER A 488 -3.27 -12.28 15.42
N SER A 489 -4.36 -11.54 15.60
CA SER A 489 -5.30 -11.76 16.71
C SER A 489 -5.98 -13.12 16.64
N ALA A 490 -6.45 -13.51 15.45
CA ALA A 490 -7.03 -14.83 15.20
C ALA A 490 -6.02 -15.95 15.50
N PHE A 491 -4.76 -15.79 15.05
CA PHE A 491 -3.69 -16.75 15.32
C PHE A 491 -3.35 -16.85 16.81
N HIS A 492 -3.24 -15.73 17.53
CA HIS A 492 -3.01 -15.74 18.96
C HIS A 492 -4.16 -16.40 19.73
N GLY A 493 -5.42 -16.14 19.33
CA GLY A 493 -6.58 -16.84 19.88
C GLY A 493 -6.54 -18.35 19.61
N PHE A 494 -6.21 -18.75 18.38
CA PHE A 494 -6.01 -20.16 18.05
C PHE A 494 -4.92 -20.79 18.89
N TYR A 495 -3.75 -20.16 19.01
CA TYR A 495 -2.63 -20.69 19.80
C TYR A 495 -2.96 -20.83 21.28
N HIS A 496 -3.76 -19.91 21.83
CA HIS A 496 -4.18 -19.95 23.23
C HIS A 496 -5.19 -21.08 23.49
N ASP A 497 -6.23 -21.19 22.65
CA ASP A 497 -7.37 -22.06 22.89
C ASP A 497 -7.17 -23.48 22.33
N CYS A 498 -6.30 -23.64 21.30
CA CYS A 498 -6.07 -24.90 20.60
C CYS A 498 -4.62 -25.36 20.77
N ARG A 499 -4.38 -26.27 21.68
CA ARG A 499 -3.03 -26.80 21.90
C ARG A 499 -2.52 -27.53 20.64
N VAL A 500 -1.42 -27.05 20.06
CA VAL A 500 -0.86 -27.62 18.81
C VAL A 500 -0.06 -28.89 19.07
N VAL A 501 0.79 -28.88 20.10
CA VAL A 501 1.71 -29.97 20.45
C VAL A 501 1.54 -30.34 21.92
N GLY A 502 1.58 -31.63 22.22
CA GLY A 502 1.55 -32.13 23.60
C GLY A 502 1.08 -33.59 23.66
N PRO A 503 1.32 -34.27 24.80
CA PRO A 503 0.99 -35.67 24.95
C PRO A 503 -0.53 -35.96 24.90
N GLU A 504 -1.34 -34.96 25.08
CA GLU A 504 -2.82 -35.07 25.09
C GLU A 504 -3.43 -34.77 23.72
N VAL A 505 -2.63 -34.33 22.73
CA VAL A 505 -3.12 -33.97 21.38
C VAL A 505 -2.88 -35.13 20.44
N ASP A 506 -3.93 -35.54 19.75
CA ASP A 506 -3.81 -36.60 18.74
C ASP A 506 -2.81 -36.20 17.64
N PRO A 507 -1.89 -37.09 17.23
CA PRO A 507 -0.88 -36.80 16.21
C PRO A 507 -1.46 -36.33 14.87
N ALA A 508 -2.67 -36.75 14.46
CA ALA A 508 -3.31 -36.29 13.24
C ALA A 508 -3.77 -34.84 13.41
N THR A 509 -4.36 -34.50 14.56
CA THR A 509 -4.74 -33.12 14.91
C THR A 509 -3.51 -32.20 14.98
N THR A 510 -2.40 -32.67 15.58
CA THR A 510 -1.13 -31.92 15.58
C THR A 510 -0.69 -31.58 14.16
N ARG A 511 -0.71 -32.54 13.22
CA ARG A 511 -0.33 -32.30 11.82
C ARG A 511 -1.26 -31.29 11.14
N ALA A 512 -2.57 -31.41 11.33
CA ALA A 512 -3.53 -30.45 10.77
C ALA A 512 -3.30 -29.02 11.32
N ARG A 513 -3.09 -28.86 12.63
CA ARG A 513 -2.79 -27.58 13.28
C ARG A 513 -1.44 -26.98 12.85
N LEU A 514 -0.43 -27.81 12.56
CA LEU A 514 0.83 -27.32 12.01
C LEU A 514 0.67 -26.79 10.59
N TRP A 515 -0.24 -27.35 9.78
CA TRP A 515 -0.56 -26.81 8.46
C TRP A 515 -1.38 -25.51 8.56
N LEU A 516 -2.28 -25.39 9.53
CA LEU A 516 -2.98 -24.15 9.80
C LEU A 516 -2.01 -23.03 10.22
N ALA A 517 -1.06 -23.35 11.10
CA ALA A 517 0.00 -22.41 11.48
C ALA A 517 0.85 -21.99 10.27
N GLU A 518 1.18 -22.92 9.36
CA GLU A 518 1.88 -22.58 8.10
C GLU A 518 1.05 -21.64 7.21
N GLY A 519 -0.25 -21.88 7.06
CA GLY A 519 -1.13 -20.97 6.34
C GLY A 519 -1.11 -19.55 6.94
N ALA A 520 -1.20 -19.46 8.28
CA ALA A 520 -1.09 -18.17 8.98
C ALA A 520 0.28 -17.50 8.75
N ARG A 521 1.39 -18.27 8.79
CA ARG A 521 2.74 -17.77 8.49
C ARG A 521 2.82 -17.16 7.08
N ILE A 522 2.25 -17.85 6.09
CA ILE A 522 2.22 -17.38 4.70
C ILE A 522 1.46 -16.04 4.62
N GLY A 523 0.26 -15.95 5.22
CA GLY A 523 -0.53 -14.72 5.23
C GLY A 523 0.21 -13.56 5.90
N LEU A 524 0.80 -13.79 7.09
CA LEU A 524 1.58 -12.79 7.82
C LEU A 524 2.78 -12.31 6.98
N ALA A 525 3.55 -13.23 6.39
CA ALA A 525 4.71 -12.90 5.58
C ALA A 525 4.34 -12.05 4.36
N ILE A 526 3.24 -12.37 3.66
CA ILE A 526 2.76 -11.59 2.52
C ILE A 526 2.40 -10.16 2.95
N ALA A 527 1.66 -10.01 4.04
CA ALA A 527 1.24 -8.68 4.48
C ALA A 527 2.44 -7.83 4.95
N LEU A 528 3.37 -8.44 5.69
CA LEU A 528 4.59 -7.76 6.12
C LEU A 528 5.44 -7.32 4.91
N ASP A 529 5.57 -8.16 3.88
CA ASP A 529 6.25 -7.80 2.64
C ASP A 529 5.56 -6.64 1.92
N LEU A 530 4.23 -6.64 1.78
CA LEU A 530 3.46 -5.54 1.19
C LEU A 530 3.65 -4.21 1.94
N LEU A 531 3.89 -4.26 3.24
CA LEU A 531 4.19 -3.11 4.09
C LEU A 531 5.69 -2.76 4.12
N GLY A 532 6.55 -3.60 3.52
CA GLY A 532 8.00 -3.47 3.56
C GLY A 532 8.60 -3.66 4.95
N VAL A 533 7.93 -4.45 5.78
CA VAL A 533 8.30 -4.80 7.16
C VAL A 533 8.86 -6.22 7.19
N SER A 534 9.90 -6.47 7.97
CA SER A 534 10.50 -7.79 8.07
C SER A 534 9.59 -8.80 8.77
N ALA A 535 9.73 -10.08 8.41
CA ALA A 535 9.05 -11.22 9.02
C ALA A 535 10.06 -12.07 9.82
N PRO A 536 10.38 -11.68 11.08
CA PRO A 536 11.41 -12.37 11.87
C PRO A 536 10.98 -13.78 12.23
N THR A 537 11.94 -14.70 12.26
CA THR A 537 11.74 -16.10 12.67
C THR A 537 11.87 -16.30 14.17
N GLU A 538 12.54 -15.36 14.85
CA GLU A 538 12.78 -15.38 16.30
C GLU A 538 12.54 -14.00 16.89
N MET A 539 11.88 -13.94 18.03
CA MET A 539 11.68 -12.72 18.83
C MET A 539 11.64 -13.09 20.31
N TRP A 540 12.16 -12.20 21.15
CA TRP A 540 12.19 -12.36 22.60
C TRP A 540 11.26 -11.33 23.25
N ARG A 541 10.63 -11.70 24.37
CA ARG A 541 9.87 -10.78 25.20
C ARG A 541 10.67 -10.49 26.46
N ASP A 542 10.73 -9.24 26.85
CA ASP A 542 11.39 -8.82 28.11
C ASP A 542 10.68 -9.38 29.37
N ASP A 543 9.40 -9.81 29.23
CA ASP A 543 8.57 -10.27 30.37
C ASP A 543 8.60 -11.81 30.59
N GLU A 544 9.23 -12.61 29.72
CA GLU A 544 9.21 -14.09 29.82
C GLU A 544 10.36 -14.69 30.69
N ASP A 545 11.18 -13.88 31.35
CA ASP A 545 12.20 -14.37 32.30
C ASP A 545 11.63 -14.89 33.64
N GLY A 546 10.31 -15.05 33.77
CA GLY A 546 9.63 -15.38 35.02
C GLY A 546 8.86 -16.69 35.12
N GLU A 547 8.56 -17.40 34.01
CA GLU A 547 7.87 -18.71 34.08
C GLU A 547 8.48 -19.72 33.10
N ALA A 548 9.41 -20.54 33.64
CA ALA A 548 9.96 -21.74 33.02
C ALA A 548 9.11 -22.99 33.38
#